data_7e5138f6afb68f3c11a69d46f99d63f9
#
_entry.id   7e5138f6afb68f3c11a69d46f99d63f9
#
_cell.length_a   1.000
_cell.length_b   1.000
_cell.length_c   1.000
_cell.angle_alpha   90.00
_cell.angle_beta   90.00
_cell.angle_gamma   90.00
#
_symmetry.space_group_name_H-M   'P 1'
#
loop_
_entity.id
_entity.type
_entity.pdbx_description
1 polymer ?
#
loop_
_entity_poly.entity_id
_entity_poly.type
_entity_poly.pdbx_seq_one_letter_code
_entity_poly.pdbx_strand_id
1 'polypeptide(L)'
;KRIIYRRDPITDKPTTSADYWDHYEHGTYECYQLFRSRAKITTYKSLKWHLLVLWYLNPQLDQEEFVDIADVISTKSHGFTTFEIHPEMVRRMVYEISMLDLDDPPKNKLRKVIFKMQTPLTVEEKLKIVGSIIGRSKRIHEDDIYQCMLDLNDLGKRITLSSVANLLACSVRTIQRNMGDELKREKELLNRQL
;
A
#
# COMPACT_ATOMS: atom_id res chain seq x y z
N LYS A 1 -20.81 12.67 -13.21
CA LYS A 1 -19.62 13.32 -12.56
C LYS A 1 -18.34 12.65 -13.07
N ARG A 2 -17.26 13.43 -13.25
CA ARG A 2 -15.93 12.90 -13.60
C ARG A 2 -15.21 12.50 -12.32
N ILE A 3 -14.83 11.25 -12.23
CA ILE A 3 -14.04 10.74 -11.09
C ILE A 3 -12.56 11.00 -11.34
N ILE A 4 -11.90 11.64 -10.38
CA ILE A 4 -10.45 11.87 -10.39
C ILE A 4 -9.79 10.76 -9.60
N TYR A 5 -8.98 9.92 -10.23
CA TYR A 5 -8.30 8.79 -9.60
C TYR A 5 -6.76 8.89 -9.70
N ARG A 6 -6.24 10.02 -10.14
CA ARG A 6 -4.81 10.30 -10.17
C ARG A 6 -4.53 11.80 -10.14
N ARG A 7 -3.40 12.17 -9.59
CA ARG A 7 -2.84 13.53 -9.69
C ARG A 7 -2.36 13.84 -11.10
N ASP A 8 -2.18 15.12 -11.37
CA ASP A 8 -1.45 15.58 -12.56
C ASP A 8 0.01 15.06 -12.48
N PRO A 9 0.50 14.36 -13.52
CA PRO A 9 1.88 13.88 -13.59
C PRO A 9 2.94 14.97 -13.39
N ILE A 10 2.61 16.22 -13.67
CA ILE A 10 3.52 17.35 -13.50
C ILE A 10 3.84 17.62 -12.04
N THR A 11 2.89 17.39 -11.14
CA THR A 11 3.05 17.65 -9.69
C THR A 11 3.69 16.50 -8.93
N ASP A 12 3.75 15.31 -9.54
CA ASP A 12 4.22 14.09 -8.89
C ASP A 12 5.54 13.60 -9.50
N LYS A 13 6.46 14.53 -9.70
CA LYS A 13 7.81 14.23 -10.18
C LYS A 13 8.68 13.73 -9.03
N PRO A 14 9.55 12.73 -9.27
CA PRO A 14 10.51 12.31 -8.27
C PRO A 14 11.49 13.44 -7.95
N THR A 15 11.83 13.56 -6.68
CA THR A 15 12.88 14.48 -6.20
C THR A 15 14.25 14.04 -6.72
N THR A 16 14.47 12.72 -6.73
CA THR A 16 15.70 12.11 -7.26
C THR A 16 15.32 10.83 -8.00
N SER A 17 15.96 10.61 -9.15
CA SER A 17 15.77 9.39 -9.96
C SER A 17 17.10 8.68 -10.13
N ALA A 18 17.11 7.36 -9.93
CA ALA A 18 18.23 6.49 -10.21
C ALA A 18 17.83 5.43 -11.26
N ASP A 19 18.76 4.56 -11.65
CA ASP A 19 18.49 3.55 -12.69
C ASP A 19 17.33 2.63 -12.32
N TYR A 20 17.20 2.24 -11.04
CA TYR A 20 16.26 1.24 -10.57
C TYR A 20 15.21 1.75 -9.60
N TRP A 21 15.25 3.01 -9.16
CA TRP A 21 14.29 3.57 -8.20
C TRP A 21 14.12 5.08 -8.39
N ASP A 22 12.99 5.57 -7.91
CA ASP A 22 12.63 6.97 -7.82
C ASP A 22 12.35 7.35 -6.37
N HIS A 23 12.87 8.49 -5.91
CA HIS A 23 12.65 9.02 -4.58
C HIS A 23 11.76 10.24 -4.61
N TYR A 24 10.77 10.27 -3.74
CA TYR A 24 9.83 11.37 -3.53
C TYR A 24 9.95 11.85 -2.07
N GLU A 25 10.55 13.01 -1.86
CA GLU A 25 10.78 13.54 -0.50
C GLU A 25 9.49 13.66 0.32
N HIS A 26 8.41 14.11 -0.33
CA HIS A 26 7.09 14.25 0.28
C HIS A 26 6.19 13.03 0.08
N GLY A 27 6.70 12.00 -0.55
CA GLY A 27 5.94 10.80 -0.90
C GLY A 27 5.05 10.98 -2.12
N THR A 28 4.54 9.87 -2.66
CA THR A 28 3.65 9.84 -3.82
C THR A 28 2.46 8.92 -3.61
N TYR A 29 1.37 9.17 -4.37
CA TYR A 29 0.14 8.37 -4.33
C TYR A 29 0.19 7.25 -5.38
N GLU A 30 0.34 6.01 -4.97
CA GLU A 30 0.36 4.88 -5.91
C GLU A 30 -1.02 4.51 -6.45
N CYS A 31 -2.08 4.80 -5.70
CA CYS A 31 -3.44 4.44 -6.09
C CYS A 31 -3.92 5.09 -7.40
N TYR A 32 -3.32 6.21 -7.83
CA TYR A 32 -3.69 6.83 -9.10
C TYR A 32 -3.37 5.96 -10.32
N GLN A 33 -2.57 4.92 -10.16
CA GLN A 33 -2.28 3.95 -11.22
C GLN A 33 -3.27 2.79 -11.28
N LEU A 34 -4.19 2.66 -10.33
CA LEU A 34 -5.11 1.54 -10.20
C LEU A 34 -5.79 1.14 -11.52
N PHE A 35 -6.27 2.12 -12.30
CA PHE A 35 -7.00 1.88 -13.54
C PHE A 35 -6.13 1.74 -14.80
N ARG A 36 -4.83 1.98 -14.69
CA ARG A 36 -3.88 1.93 -15.83
C ARG A 36 -2.80 0.90 -15.68
N SER A 37 -2.52 0.50 -14.45
CA SER A 37 -1.47 -0.47 -14.12
C SER A 37 -2.05 -1.90 -14.14
N ARG A 38 -1.18 -2.86 -14.37
CA ARG A 38 -1.49 -4.28 -14.12
C ARG A 38 -1.40 -4.62 -12.64
N ALA A 39 -0.95 -3.70 -11.81
CA ALA A 39 -0.92 -3.86 -10.37
C ALA A 39 -2.34 -4.07 -9.82
N LYS A 40 -2.46 -4.98 -8.88
CA LYS A 40 -3.70 -5.32 -8.21
C LYS A 40 -3.63 -4.92 -6.74
N ILE A 41 -4.78 -4.66 -6.18
CA ILE A 41 -4.92 -4.49 -4.74
C ILE A 41 -4.92 -5.89 -4.11
N THR A 42 -3.89 -6.18 -3.30
CA THR A 42 -3.65 -7.51 -2.72
C THR A 42 -3.95 -7.61 -1.23
N THR A 43 -4.22 -6.49 -0.56
CA THR A 43 -4.44 -6.42 0.90
C THR A 43 -5.58 -5.49 1.27
N TYR A 44 -6.18 -5.71 2.46
CA TYR A 44 -7.20 -4.81 3.04
C TYR A 44 -6.64 -3.40 3.27
N LYS A 45 -5.40 -3.31 3.72
CA LYS A 45 -4.71 -2.04 3.96
C LYS A 45 -4.52 -1.25 2.66
N SER A 46 -4.14 -1.92 1.57
CA SER A 46 -4.03 -1.33 0.24
C SER A 46 -5.39 -0.87 -0.28
N LEU A 47 -6.45 -1.68 -0.11
CA LEU A 47 -7.80 -1.30 -0.51
C LEU A 47 -8.27 -0.03 0.24
N LYS A 48 -8.15 -0.03 1.56
CA LYS A 48 -8.52 1.13 2.39
C LYS A 48 -7.75 2.40 1.97
N TRP A 49 -6.47 2.25 1.66
CA TRP A 49 -5.65 3.34 1.17
C TRP A 49 -6.12 3.89 -0.19
N HIS A 50 -6.44 3.01 -1.14
CA HIS A 50 -6.95 3.42 -2.45
C HIS A 50 -8.29 4.16 -2.32
N LEU A 51 -9.18 3.66 -1.47
CA LEU A 51 -10.47 4.31 -1.20
C LEU A 51 -10.29 5.67 -0.54
N LEU A 52 -9.37 5.78 0.43
CA LEU A 52 -9.05 7.04 1.10
C LEU A 52 -8.55 8.11 0.11
N VAL A 53 -7.62 7.75 -0.77
CA VAL A 53 -7.11 8.70 -1.77
C VAL A 53 -8.16 9.06 -2.81
N LEU A 54 -9.00 8.10 -3.22
CA LEU A 54 -10.12 8.39 -4.12
C LEU A 54 -11.11 9.38 -3.49
N TRP A 55 -11.47 9.18 -2.23
CA TRP A 55 -12.32 10.10 -1.50
C TRP A 55 -11.71 11.51 -1.43
N TYR A 56 -10.42 11.59 -1.06
CA TYR A 56 -9.69 12.86 -1.00
C TYR A 56 -9.64 13.60 -2.35
N LEU A 57 -9.40 12.87 -3.44
CA LEU A 57 -9.30 13.47 -4.78
C LEU A 57 -10.66 13.90 -5.36
N ASN A 58 -11.76 13.46 -4.79
CA ASN A 58 -13.11 13.67 -5.31
C ASN A 58 -14.06 14.23 -4.24
N PRO A 59 -13.83 15.45 -3.73
CA PRO A 59 -14.63 16.05 -2.66
C PRO A 59 -16.10 16.31 -3.07
N GLN A 60 -16.40 16.19 -4.36
CA GLN A 60 -17.74 16.34 -4.92
C GLN A 60 -18.62 15.07 -4.82
N LEU A 61 -18.04 13.94 -4.38
CA LEU A 61 -18.81 12.71 -4.19
C LEU A 61 -19.61 12.79 -2.91
N ASP A 62 -20.85 12.33 -2.98
CA ASP A 62 -21.60 11.98 -1.79
C ASP A 62 -21.26 10.56 -1.30
N GLN A 63 -21.79 10.20 -0.14
CA GLN A 63 -21.46 8.92 0.49
C GLN A 63 -22.01 7.73 -0.32
N GLU A 64 -23.17 7.86 -0.96
CA GLU A 64 -23.79 6.78 -1.77
C GLU A 64 -22.94 6.52 -3.01
N GLU A 65 -22.57 7.58 -3.73
CA GLU A 65 -21.69 7.50 -4.90
C GLU A 65 -20.33 6.87 -4.53
N PHE A 66 -19.81 7.18 -3.33
CA PHE A 66 -18.56 6.60 -2.88
C PHE A 66 -18.68 5.11 -2.53
N VAL A 67 -19.82 4.69 -1.94
CA VAL A 67 -20.11 3.26 -1.74
C VAL A 67 -20.12 2.52 -3.08
N ASP A 68 -20.82 3.05 -4.09
CA ASP A 68 -20.89 2.42 -5.42
C ASP A 68 -19.48 2.24 -6.04
N ILE A 69 -18.63 3.26 -5.95
CA ILE A 69 -17.25 3.17 -6.44
C ILE A 69 -16.45 2.13 -5.64
N ALA A 70 -16.60 2.10 -4.33
CA ALA A 70 -15.92 1.16 -3.46
C ALA A 70 -16.36 -0.29 -3.77
N ASP A 71 -17.64 -0.53 -4.01
CA ASP A 71 -18.17 -1.83 -4.41
C ASP A 71 -17.60 -2.29 -5.75
N VAL A 72 -17.52 -1.39 -6.74
CA VAL A 72 -16.89 -1.69 -8.03
C VAL A 72 -15.43 -2.08 -7.86
N ILE A 73 -14.65 -1.35 -7.06
CA ILE A 73 -13.22 -1.60 -6.86
C ILE A 73 -12.99 -2.88 -6.06
N SER A 74 -13.81 -3.13 -5.04
CA SER A 74 -13.65 -4.27 -4.13
C SER A 74 -14.16 -5.59 -4.73
N THR A 75 -15.00 -5.55 -5.76
CA THR A 75 -15.52 -6.73 -6.42
C THR A 75 -14.42 -7.42 -7.22
N LYS A 76 -14.00 -8.61 -6.80
CA LYS A 76 -12.90 -9.39 -7.39
C LYS A 76 -13.06 -9.64 -8.89
N SER A 77 -14.29 -9.90 -9.36
CA SER A 77 -14.56 -10.14 -10.79
C SER A 77 -14.25 -8.95 -11.68
N HIS A 78 -14.22 -7.73 -11.14
CA HIS A 78 -13.82 -6.53 -11.87
C HIS A 78 -12.30 -6.40 -12.05
N GLY A 79 -11.52 -7.24 -11.35
CA GLY A 79 -10.08 -7.39 -11.55
C GLY A 79 -9.20 -6.33 -10.91
N PHE A 80 -9.72 -5.46 -10.03
CA PHE A 80 -8.92 -4.50 -9.26
C PHE A 80 -8.31 -5.14 -8.01
N THR A 81 -9.04 -6.06 -7.38
CA THR A 81 -8.60 -6.81 -6.19
C THR A 81 -8.28 -8.26 -6.54
N THR A 82 -7.37 -8.89 -5.80
CA THR A 82 -7.01 -10.30 -5.96
C THR A 82 -7.75 -11.23 -5.00
N PHE A 83 -8.47 -10.67 -4.04
CA PHE A 83 -9.18 -11.39 -2.98
C PHE A 83 -10.64 -10.98 -2.90
N GLU A 84 -11.43 -11.81 -2.24
CA GLU A 84 -12.83 -11.50 -1.94
C GLU A 84 -12.94 -10.78 -0.60
N ILE A 85 -13.77 -9.76 -0.54
CA ILE A 85 -14.05 -9.01 0.67
C ILE A 85 -15.55 -8.99 0.93
N HIS A 86 -15.93 -9.18 2.20
CA HIS A 86 -17.33 -9.14 2.59
C HIS A 86 -17.90 -7.72 2.42
N PRO A 87 -19.10 -7.54 1.81
CA PRO A 87 -19.67 -6.21 1.56
C PRO A 87 -19.77 -5.31 2.80
N GLU A 88 -20.08 -5.87 3.96
CA GLU A 88 -20.11 -5.11 5.21
C GLU A 88 -18.76 -4.52 5.60
N MET A 89 -17.66 -5.21 5.28
CA MET A 89 -16.31 -4.70 5.53
C MET A 89 -15.99 -3.53 4.61
N VAL A 90 -16.46 -3.57 3.35
CA VAL A 90 -16.34 -2.45 2.41
C VAL A 90 -17.13 -1.25 2.93
N ARG A 91 -18.39 -1.43 3.32
CA ARG A 91 -19.22 -0.38 3.88
C ARG A 91 -18.63 0.25 5.12
N ARG A 92 -18.07 -0.58 6.01
CA ARG A 92 -17.36 -0.09 7.19
C ARG A 92 -16.14 0.75 6.82
N MET A 93 -15.32 0.31 5.86
CA MET A 93 -14.19 1.09 5.36
C MET A 93 -14.63 2.42 4.77
N VAL A 94 -15.69 2.42 3.95
CA VAL A 94 -16.24 3.64 3.36
C VAL A 94 -16.73 4.59 4.43
N TYR A 95 -17.48 4.09 5.42
CA TYR A 95 -17.97 4.91 6.53
C TYR A 95 -16.80 5.52 7.33
N GLU A 96 -15.81 4.73 7.71
CA GLU A 96 -14.62 5.21 8.43
C GLU A 96 -13.88 6.30 7.64
N ILE A 97 -13.80 6.16 6.31
CA ILE A 97 -13.14 7.12 5.43
C ILE A 97 -13.97 8.38 5.27
N SER A 98 -15.28 8.27 5.07
CA SER A 98 -16.17 9.42 4.87
C SER A 98 -16.27 10.33 6.10
N MET A 99 -15.92 9.82 7.28
CA MET A 99 -15.89 10.58 8.54
C MET A 99 -14.56 11.31 8.78
N LEU A 100 -13.57 11.11 7.92
CA LEU A 100 -12.28 11.80 8.05
C LEU A 100 -12.37 13.20 7.46
N ASP A 101 -11.79 14.17 8.18
CA ASP A 101 -11.53 15.49 7.65
C ASP A 101 -10.43 15.40 6.59
N LEU A 102 -10.73 15.83 5.37
CA LEU A 102 -9.84 15.75 4.22
C LEU A 102 -9.35 17.12 3.73
N ASP A 103 -9.37 18.13 4.56
CA ASP A 103 -8.75 19.43 4.25
C ASP A 103 -7.25 19.27 3.97
N ASP A 104 -6.63 18.32 4.67
CA ASP A 104 -5.25 17.93 4.46
C ASP A 104 -5.11 16.63 3.62
N PRO A 105 -4.16 16.56 2.67
CA PRO A 105 -3.90 15.34 1.92
C PRO A 105 -3.48 14.20 2.86
N PRO A 106 -3.94 12.95 2.60
CA PRO A 106 -3.55 11.79 3.38
C PRO A 106 -2.03 11.60 3.37
N LYS A 107 -1.34 11.91 4.47
CA LYS A 107 0.14 11.93 4.55
C LYS A 107 0.72 10.58 5.02
N ASN A 108 -0.06 9.79 5.72
CA ASN A 108 0.42 8.67 6.53
C ASN A 108 0.64 7.38 5.76
N LYS A 109 0.99 7.31 4.58
CA LYS A 109 1.32 6.05 3.85
C LYS A 109 1.77 6.34 2.42
N LEU A 110 2.20 7.56 2.17
CA LEU A 110 2.82 7.88 0.90
C LEU A 110 4.13 7.10 0.76
N ARG A 111 4.30 6.41 -0.33
CA ARG A 111 5.60 5.82 -0.65
C ARG A 111 6.60 6.89 -1.00
N LYS A 112 7.75 6.84 -0.37
CA LYS A 112 8.86 7.76 -0.64
C LYS A 112 9.84 7.20 -1.66
N VAL A 113 9.94 5.88 -1.78
CA VAL A 113 10.80 5.21 -2.75
C VAL A 113 9.98 4.23 -3.57
N ILE A 114 10.01 4.38 -4.88
CA ILE A 114 9.34 3.47 -5.83
C ILE A 114 10.41 2.81 -6.68
N PHE A 115 10.41 1.49 -6.71
CA PHE A 115 11.31 0.72 -7.59
C PHE A 115 10.69 0.59 -8.97
N LYS A 116 11.51 0.80 -9.99
CA LYS A 116 11.09 0.68 -11.40
C LYS A 116 10.77 -0.78 -11.72
N MET A 117 9.85 -0.99 -12.64
CA MET A 117 9.53 -2.33 -13.12
C MET A 117 10.79 -2.98 -13.71
N GLN A 118 10.95 -4.29 -13.48
CA GLN A 118 12.09 -5.08 -13.94
C GLN A 118 13.44 -4.73 -13.29
N THR A 119 13.43 -4.17 -12.07
CA THR A 119 14.68 -3.98 -11.34
C THR A 119 15.33 -5.33 -10.99
N PRO A 120 16.64 -5.52 -11.22
CA PRO A 120 17.35 -6.73 -10.83
C PRO A 120 17.65 -6.80 -9.31
N LEU A 121 17.29 -5.78 -8.55
CA LEU A 121 17.61 -5.66 -7.13
C LEU A 121 16.88 -6.73 -6.30
N THR A 122 17.62 -7.37 -5.41
CA THR A 122 17.09 -8.27 -4.39
C THR A 122 16.29 -7.48 -3.34
N VAL A 123 15.47 -8.17 -2.54
CA VAL A 123 14.73 -7.56 -1.43
C VAL A 123 15.66 -6.88 -0.44
N GLU A 124 16.79 -7.50 -0.12
CA GLU A 124 17.78 -6.93 0.81
C GLU A 124 18.39 -5.63 0.28
N GLU A 125 18.71 -5.57 -1.01
CA GLU A 125 19.22 -4.36 -1.64
C GLU A 125 18.17 -3.25 -1.67
N LYS A 126 16.93 -3.58 -1.98
CA LYS A 126 15.80 -2.62 -1.90
C LYS A 126 15.63 -2.05 -0.50
N LEU A 127 15.68 -2.89 0.53
CA LEU A 127 15.58 -2.45 1.93
C LEU A 127 16.76 -1.57 2.36
N LYS A 128 17.99 -1.89 1.92
CA LYS A 128 19.18 -1.04 2.16
C LYS A 128 19.02 0.34 1.52
N ILE A 129 18.55 0.39 0.27
CA ILE A 129 18.31 1.65 -0.45
C ILE A 129 17.27 2.49 0.29
N VAL A 130 16.13 1.91 0.66
CA VAL A 130 15.08 2.60 1.42
C VAL A 130 15.63 3.12 2.76
N GLY A 131 16.37 2.30 3.48
CA GLY A 131 16.99 2.68 4.76
C GLY A 131 17.98 3.84 4.63
N SER A 132 18.81 3.85 3.58
CA SER A 132 19.78 4.91 3.34
C SER A 132 19.13 6.24 2.95
N ILE A 133 18.09 6.19 2.14
CA ILE A 133 17.41 7.40 1.61
C ILE A 133 16.53 8.05 2.68
N ILE A 134 15.76 7.23 3.42
CA ILE A 134 14.79 7.75 4.40
C ILE A 134 15.45 8.09 5.74
N GLY A 135 16.72 7.70 5.95
CA GLY A 135 17.45 7.98 7.19
C GLY A 135 16.82 7.34 8.42
N ARG A 136 16.21 6.16 8.26
CA ARG A 136 15.49 5.47 9.34
C ARG A 136 16.42 5.13 10.50
N SER A 137 15.98 5.42 11.71
CA SER A 137 16.60 4.87 12.92
C SER A 137 16.53 3.33 12.87
N LYS A 138 17.44 2.64 13.58
CA LYS A 138 17.49 1.16 13.68
C LYS A 138 16.20 0.51 14.25
N ARG A 139 15.14 1.28 14.49
CA ARG A 139 13.88 0.82 15.07
C ARG A 139 12.96 0.26 13.97
N ILE A 140 12.54 -0.98 14.15
CA ILE A 140 11.58 -1.65 13.25
C ILE A 140 10.18 -1.09 13.49
N HIS A 141 9.53 -0.63 12.43
CA HIS A 141 8.15 -0.13 12.45
C HIS A 141 7.20 -1.11 11.74
N GLU A 142 5.90 -0.96 11.98
CA GLU A 142 4.88 -1.77 11.30
C GLU A 142 4.95 -1.68 9.77
N ASP A 143 5.25 -0.50 9.25
CA ASP A 143 5.39 -0.29 7.80
C ASP A 143 6.58 -1.05 7.19
N ASP A 144 7.67 -1.24 7.95
CA ASP A 144 8.80 -2.06 7.51
C ASP A 144 8.41 -3.53 7.39
N ILE A 145 7.64 -4.02 8.38
CA ILE A 145 7.12 -5.39 8.39
C ILE A 145 6.16 -5.59 7.21
N TYR A 146 5.21 -4.65 7.02
CA TYR A 146 4.24 -4.71 5.93
C TYR A 146 4.92 -4.73 4.56
N GLN A 147 5.88 -3.83 4.33
CA GLN A 147 6.62 -3.81 3.06
C GLN A 147 7.38 -5.11 2.84
N CYS A 148 8.05 -5.62 3.87
CA CYS A 148 8.75 -6.90 3.78
C CYS A 148 7.81 -8.08 3.44
N MET A 149 6.58 -8.06 3.96
CA MET A 149 5.55 -9.06 3.62
C MET A 149 5.15 -8.97 2.14
N LEU A 150 4.98 -7.77 1.60
CA LEU A 150 4.68 -7.57 0.18
C LEU A 150 5.82 -8.07 -0.71
N ASP A 151 7.07 -7.72 -0.37
CA ASP A 151 8.24 -8.13 -1.12
C ASP A 151 8.42 -9.67 -1.15
N LEU A 152 8.11 -10.35 -0.03
CA LEU A 152 8.10 -11.82 0.03
C LEU A 152 7.00 -12.43 -0.83
N ASN A 153 5.81 -11.84 -0.82
CA ASN A 153 4.68 -12.29 -1.64
C ASN A 153 4.97 -12.13 -3.13
N ASP A 154 5.55 -11.00 -3.54
CA ASP A 154 5.94 -10.73 -4.93
C ASP A 154 6.99 -11.73 -5.45
N LEU A 155 7.80 -12.29 -4.55
CA LEU A 155 8.75 -13.36 -4.85
C LEU A 155 8.12 -14.76 -4.84
N GLY A 156 6.82 -14.89 -4.61
CA GLY A 156 6.13 -16.18 -4.47
C GLY A 156 6.57 -16.96 -3.23
N LYS A 157 7.10 -16.29 -2.19
CA LYS A 157 7.60 -16.93 -0.97
C LYS A 157 6.59 -16.80 0.17
N ARG A 158 6.36 -17.91 0.87
CA ARG A 158 5.52 -17.92 2.06
C ARG A 158 6.05 -16.98 3.14
N ILE A 159 5.17 -16.13 3.65
CA ILE A 159 5.48 -15.14 4.68
C ILE A 159 5.42 -15.83 6.05
N THR A 160 6.58 -15.94 6.70
CA THR A 160 6.72 -16.42 8.08
C THR A 160 7.34 -15.34 8.95
N LEU A 161 7.15 -15.41 10.26
CA LEU A 161 7.80 -14.46 11.18
C LEU A 161 9.33 -14.54 11.09
N SER A 162 9.87 -15.73 10.85
CA SER A 162 11.31 -15.95 10.71
C SER A 162 11.84 -15.35 9.41
N SER A 163 11.12 -15.48 8.29
CA SER A 163 11.56 -14.88 7.01
C SER A 163 11.57 -13.35 7.09
N VAL A 164 10.55 -12.75 7.71
CA VAL A 164 10.48 -11.31 7.93
C VAL A 164 11.60 -10.85 8.88
N ALA A 165 11.82 -11.57 9.99
CA ALA A 165 12.88 -11.25 10.95
C ALA A 165 14.27 -11.30 10.33
N ASN A 166 14.55 -12.31 9.50
CA ASN A 166 15.82 -12.44 8.79
C ASN A 166 16.05 -11.29 7.82
N LEU A 167 15.05 -10.92 7.00
CA LEU A 167 15.17 -9.82 6.05
C LEU A 167 15.35 -8.46 6.72
N LEU A 168 14.68 -8.24 7.84
CA LEU A 168 14.80 -6.99 8.62
C LEU A 168 15.96 -7.00 9.60
N ALA A 169 16.80 -8.06 9.60
CA ALA A 169 17.95 -8.25 10.48
C ALA A 169 17.60 -8.02 11.97
N CYS A 170 16.48 -8.59 12.42
CA CYS A 170 16.01 -8.46 13.80
C CYS A 170 15.54 -9.80 14.38
N SER A 171 15.19 -9.81 15.66
CA SER A 171 14.64 -11.02 16.29
C SER A 171 13.17 -11.26 15.94
N VAL A 172 12.75 -12.52 15.90
CA VAL A 172 11.33 -12.90 15.74
C VAL A 172 10.46 -12.23 16.81
N ARG A 173 10.97 -12.08 18.03
CA ARG A 173 10.29 -11.39 19.13
C ARG A 173 10.05 -9.91 18.82
N THR A 174 10.98 -9.26 18.10
CA THR A 174 10.81 -7.87 17.64
C THR A 174 9.64 -7.79 16.64
N ILE A 175 9.58 -8.72 15.69
CA ILE A 175 8.47 -8.80 14.74
C ILE A 175 7.14 -9.03 15.46
N GLN A 176 7.07 -9.99 16.38
CA GLN A 176 5.85 -10.27 17.15
C GLN A 176 5.32 -9.06 17.92
N ARG A 177 6.22 -8.26 18.53
CA ARG A 177 5.85 -7.05 19.28
C ARG A 177 5.32 -5.92 18.39
N ASN A 178 5.83 -5.82 17.16
CA ASN A 178 5.47 -4.75 16.23
C ASN A 178 4.45 -5.22 15.17
N MET A 179 3.99 -6.48 15.22
CA MET A 179 2.97 -7.01 14.33
C MET A 179 1.62 -6.99 15.02
N GLY A 180 0.86 -5.93 14.82
CA GLY A 180 -0.52 -5.80 15.29
C GLY A 180 -1.47 -6.81 14.63
N ASP A 181 -2.71 -6.87 15.09
CA ASP A 181 -3.70 -7.84 14.57
C ASP A 181 -4.07 -7.56 13.10
N GLU A 182 -4.01 -6.31 12.67
CA GLU A 182 -4.17 -5.92 11.27
C GLU A 182 -3.10 -6.59 10.40
N LEU A 183 -1.82 -6.48 10.76
CA LEU A 183 -0.72 -7.10 10.01
C LEU A 183 -0.75 -8.63 10.03
N LYS A 184 -1.21 -9.24 11.11
CA LYS A 184 -1.41 -10.71 11.17
C LYS A 184 -2.44 -11.16 10.14
N ARG A 185 -3.56 -10.44 10.06
CA ARG A 185 -4.63 -10.71 9.08
C ARG A 185 -4.14 -10.52 7.65
N GLU A 186 -3.38 -9.46 7.37
CA GLU A 186 -2.77 -9.23 6.05
C GLU A 186 -1.78 -10.33 5.67
N LYS A 187 -0.96 -10.78 6.61
CA LYS A 187 -0.04 -11.92 6.40
C LYS A 187 -0.79 -13.19 5.99
N GLU A 188 -1.90 -13.50 6.68
CA GLU A 188 -2.71 -14.67 6.35
C GLU A 188 -3.36 -14.54 4.97
N LEU A 189 -3.85 -13.35 4.63
CA LEU A 189 -4.44 -13.07 3.33
C LEU A 189 -3.42 -13.28 2.21
N LEU A 190 -2.23 -12.69 2.33
CA LEU A 190 -1.16 -12.82 1.33
C LEU A 190 -0.71 -14.27 1.17
N ASN A 191 -0.58 -15.03 2.27
CA ASN A 191 -0.22 -16.44 2.21
C ASN A 191 -1.30 -17.35 1.58
N ARG A 192 -2.56 -16.93 1.56
CA ARG A 192 -3.64 -17.67 0.88
C ARG A 192 -3.65 -17.45 -0.63
N GLN A 193 -2.97 -16.43 -1.10
CA GLN A 193 -2.88 -16.06 -2.52
C GLN A 193 -1.70 -16.72 -3.24
N LEU A 194 -0.79 -17.33 -2.50
CA LEU A 194 0.34 -18.11 -2.98
C LEU A 194 -0.09 -19.55 -3.28
#